data_c54ec022c61ac8a7747959dd0d4b7bf0
#
_entry.id   c54ec022c61ac8a7747959dd0d4b7bf0
#
_cell.length_a   1.000
_cell.length_b   1.000
_cell.length_c   1.000
_cell.angle_alpha   90.00
_cell.angle_beta   90.00
_cell.angle_gamma   90.00
#
_symmetry.space_group_name_H-M   'P 1'
#
loop_
_entity.id
_entity.type
_entity.pdbx_description
1 polymer ?
#
loop_
_entity_poly.entity_id
_entity_poly.type
_entity_poly.pdbx_seq_one_letter_code
_entity_poly.pdbx_strand_id
1 'polypeptide(L)'
;VKNLLLSVAVITVALGISSSARAQSEITLLSPNPIMATIDKLVANFEAKTGITVKVTYGTGVSTRKTVASGQALDVSLLFAPFPEALKTGNIVPSSATVIARLRLALAVQKGAPKPDISTPAALKRTLLDAMSIISVDPAQGSAGGIVLEALDRLGITDQVKPKIKWVQNAGIVQDSVAKGETEIALGPYLSEMRNPGLDVVGALPPEASTPVDITGFLSTSVKDPKAANALLAYLSSPEVAPVYEAAKIFPAH
;
A
#
# COMPACT_ATOMS: atom_id res chain seq x y z
N VAL A 1 -12.22 40.44 82.18
CA VAL A 1 -12.86 40.36 80.91
C VAL A 1 -11.92 39.60 79.99
N LYS A 2 -12.17 38.31 79.70
CA LYS A 2 -11.32 37.42 78.91
C LYS A 2 -11.90 37.39 77.46
N ASN A 3 -11.12 37.82 76.51
CA ASN A 3 -11.42 37.66 75.08
C ASN A 3 -10.96 36.27 74.61
N LEU A 4 -11.90 35.48 74.18
CA LEU A 4 -11.69 34.17 73.55
C LEU A 4 -11.61 34.35 71.99
N LEU A 5 -10.42 34.24 71.48
CA LEU A 5 -10.21 34.23 70.01
C LEU A 5 -10.42 32.82 69.47
N LEU A 6 -11.47 32.67 68.67
CA LEU A 6 -11.77 31.41 67.90
C LEU A 6 -10.98 31.39 66.60
N SER A 7 -9.95 30.52 66.50
CA SER A 7 -9.22 30.29 65.28
C SER A 7 -9.96 29.27 64.44
N VAL A 8 -10.52 29.69 63.25
CA VAL A 8 -11.12 28.81 62.27
C VAL A 8 -10.00 28.32 61.35
N ALA A 9 -9.66 27.04 61.43
CA ALA A 9 -8.73 26.39 60.52
C ALA A 9 -9.50 26.00 59.23
N VAL A 10 -9.19 26.68 58.13
CA VAL A 10 -9.68 26.32 56.79
C VAL A 10 -8.80 25.19 56.22
N ILE A 11 -9.33 23.97 56.20
CA ILE A 11 -8.67 22.82 55.57
C ILE A 11 -9.00 22.89 54.06
N THR A 12 -8.02 23.35 53.27
CA THR A 12 -8.09 23.32 51.82
C THR A 12 -7.75 21.90 51.33
N VAL A 13 -8.76 21.11 51.01
CA VAL A 13 -8.60 19.81 50.33
C VAL A 13 -8.20 20.07 48.85
N ALA A 14 -6.92 19.98 48.55
CA ALA A 14 -6.44 19.97 47.20
C ALA A 14 -6.78 18.62 46.54
N LEU A 15 -7.88 18.57 45.76
CA LEU A 15 -8.15 17.46 44.86
C LEU A 15 -7.05 17.44 43.80
N GLY A 16 -6.03 16.63 44.02
CA GLY A 16 -5.04 16.29 43.02
C GLY A 16 -5.70 15.51 41.86
N ILE A 17 -6.05 16.21 40.76
CA ILE A 17 -6.36 15.57 39.50
C ILE A 17 -5.04 15.00 38.97
N SER A 18 -4.76 13.76 39.34
CA SER A 18 -3.70 12.99 38.68
C SER A 18 -4.12 12.74 37.25
N SER A 19 -3.79 13.66 36.34
CA SER A 19 -3.76 13.39 34.90
C SER A 19 -2.73 12.29 34.70
N SER A 20 -3.19 11.04 34.69
CA SER A 20 -2.38 9.93 34.18
C SER A 20 -2.01 10.29 32.74
N ALA A 21 -0.80 10.83 32.58
CA ALA A 21 -0.20 10.95 31.25
C ALA A 21 -0.16 9.53 30.69
N ARG A 22 -1.17 9.20 29.89
CA ARG A 22 -1.20 7.94 29.14
C ARG A 22 0.04 7.99 28.27
N ALA A 23 1.02 7.14 28.56
CA ALA A 23 2.15 6.98 27.64
C ALA A 23 1.55 6.78 26.25
N GLN A 24 1.84 7.73 25.34
CA GLN A 24 1.33 7.69 24.00
C GLN A 24 1.91 6.45 23.34
N SER A 25 1.08 5.46 23.02
CA SER A 25 1.54 4.25 22.36
C SER A 25 2.12 4.63 21.00
N GLU A 26 3.32 4.15 20.73
CA GLU A 26 4.01 4.32 19.47
C GLU A 26 4.19 2.93 18.82
N ILE A 27 3.76 2.79 17.60
CA ILE A 27 3.91 1.58 16.80
C ILE A 27 4.61 1.86 15.48
N THR A 28 5.28 0.85 14.95
CA THR A 28 5.98 0.92 13.66
C THR A 28 5.19 0.20 12.56
N LEU A 29 5.11 0.83 11.39
CA LEU A 29 4.45 0.30 10.20
C LEU A 29 5.43 0.24 9.03
N LEU A 30 5.59 -0.93 8.42
CA LEU A 30 6.28 -1.09 7.14
C LEU A 30 5.24 -1.14 6.02
N SER A 31 5.41 -0.31 4.98
CA SER A 31 4.46 -0.24 3.87
C SER A 31 5.16 -0.17 2.51
N PRO A 32 4.55 -0.73 1.44
CA PRO A 32 5.06 -0.57 0.08
C PRO A 32 4.92 0.86 -0.44
N ASN A 33 5.98 1.36 -1.14
CA ASN A 33 6.01 2.70 -1.75
C ASN A 33 4.80 3.04 -2.64
N PRO A 34 4.27 2.13 -3.48
CA PRO A 34 3.17 2.49 -4.37
C PRO A 34 1.93 3.06 -3.67
N ILE A 35 1.68 2.66 -2.42
CA ILE A 35 0.51 3.12 -1.64
C ILE A 35 0.86 4.19 -0.60
N MET A 36 2.07 4.75 -0.61
CA MET A 36 2.59 5.70 0.39
C MET A 36 1.60 6.83 0.68
N ALA A 37 1.21 7.60 -0.33
CA ALA A 37 0.33 8.77 -0.13
C ALA A 37 -1.03 8.41 0.49
N THR A 38 -1.53 7.21 0.20
CA THR A 38 -2.78 6.70 0.78
C THR A 38 -2.57 6.31 2.24
N ILE A 39 -1.47 5.61 2.54
CA ILE A 39 -1.14 5.20 3.90
C ILE A 39 -0.84 6.41 4.79
N ASP A 40 -0.09 7.41 4.30
CA ASP A 40 0.17 8.65 5.05
C ASP A 40 -1.13 9.32 5.48
N LYS A 41 -2.11 9.44 4.57
CA LYS A 41 -3.42 10.00 4.88
C LYS A 41 -4.20 9.17 5.90
N LEU A 42 -4.19 7.85 5.75
CA LEU A 42 -4.89 6.93 6.67
C LEU A 42 -4.24 6.93 8.05
N VAL A 43 -2.92 6.95 8.11
CA VAL A 43 -2.16 7.02 9.38
C VAL A 43 -2.46 8.33 10.09
N ALA A 44 -2.41 9.48 9.40
CA ALA A 44 -2.75 10.76 10.02
C ALA A 44 -4.17 10.78 10.60
N ASN A 45 -5.15 10.20 9.90
CA ASN A 45 -6.52 10.07 10.40
C ASN A 45 -6.61 9.13 11.62
N PHE A 46 -5.87 8.01 11.60
CA PHE A 46 -5.81 7.07 12.71
C PHE A 46 -5.20 7.70 13.97
N GLU A 47 -4.08 8.41 13.83
CA GLU A 47 -3.40 9.12 14.91
C GLU A 47 -4.32 10.18 15.53
N ALA A 48 -4.99 10.98 14.71
CA ALA A 48 -5.94 11.99 15.18
C ALA A 48 -7.13 11.38 15.95
N LYS A 49 -7.59 10.18 15.54
CA LYS A 49 -8.73 9.49 16.14
C LYS A 49 -8.36 8.76 17.46
N THR A 50 -7.14 8.23 17.54
CA THR A 50 -6.76 7.30 18.62
C THR A 50 -5.73 7.85 19.60
N GLY A 51 -4.96 8.85 19.18
CA GLY A 51 -3.77 9.33 19.90
C GLY A 51 -2.58 8.37 19.87
N ILE A 52 -2.64 7.29 19.06
CA ILE A 52 -1.53 6.35 18.88
C ILE A 52 -0.63 6.88 17.77
N THR A 53 0.67 7.03 18.04
CA THR A 53 1.64 7.45 17.02
C THR A 53 2.09 6.27 16.16
N VAL A 54 2.18 6.48 14.84
CA VAL A 54 2.60 5.44 13.88
C VAL A 54 3.84 5.89 13.11
N LYS A 55 4.97 5.26 13.35
CA LYS A 55 6.20 5.48 12.56
C LYS A 55 6.18 4.62 11.31
N VAL A 56 6.00 5.25 10.15
CA VAL A 56 5.93 4.53 8.87
C VAL A 56 7.30 4.48 8.21
N THR A 57 7.68 3.29 7.73
CA THR A 57 8.83 3.06 6.85
C THR A 57 8.33 2.51 5.52
N TYR A 58 8.90 3.00 4.41
CA TYR A 58 8.49 2.63 3.07
C TYR A 58 9.58 1.87 2.32
N GLY A 59 9.15 0.93 1.45
CA GLY A 59 10.04 0.17 0.59
C GLY A 59 9.36 -0.30 -0.70
N THR A 60 10.14 -0.88 -1.62
CA THR A 60 9.53 -1.58 -2.77
C THR A 60 8.79 -2.83 -2.29
N GLY A 61 7.85 -3.37 -3.08
CA GLY A 61 7.18 -4.61 -2.73
C GLY A 61 8.15 -5.78 -2.48
N VAL A 62 9.31 -5.79 -3.15
CA VAL A 62 10.37 -6.78 -2.91
C VAL A 62 11.11 -6.47 -1.60
N SER A 63 11.49 -5.21 -1.38
CA SER A 63 12.27 -4.85 -0.19
C SER A 63 11.46 -5.00 1.10
N THR A 64 10.14 -4.72 1.09
CA THR A 64 9.30 -4.93 2.27
C THR A 64 9.25 -6.41 2.68
N ARG A 65 9.14 -7.35 1.72
CA ARG A 65 9.21 -8.78 2.01
C ARG A 65 10.57 -9.21 2.58
N LYS A 66 11.67 -8.67 2.00
CA LYS A 66 13.03 -8.93 2.50
C LYS A 66 13.25 -8.37 3.91
N THR A 67 12.73 -7.17 4.20
CA THR A 67 12.79 -6.56 5.53
C THR A 67 12.08 -7.42 6.58
N VAL A 68 10.88 -7.92 6.28
CA VAL A 68 10.17 -8.85 7.15
C VAL A 68 10.97 -10.17 7.30
N ALA A 69 11.48 -10.70 6.20
CA ALA A 69 12.24 -11.96 6.22
C ALA A 69 13.54 -11.84 7.02
N SER A 70 14.17 -10.67 7.11
CA SER A 70 15.38 -10.44 7.92
C SER A 70 15.13 -10.37 9.42
N GLY A 71 13.87 -10.36 9.88
CA GLY A 71 13.54 -10.27 11.29
C GLY A 71 13.71 -8.86 11.88
N GLN A 72 13.71 -7.81 11.04
CA GLN A 72 13.74 -6.44 11.53
C GLN A 72 12.57 -6.21 12.49
N ALA A 73 12.85 -5.59 13.64
CA ALA A 73 11.82 -5.30 14.64
C ALA A 73 10.81 -4.29 14.08
N LEU A 74 9.57 -4.74 13.92
CA LEU A 74 8.43 -4.00 13.40
C LEU A 74 7.19 -4.42 14.20
N ASP A 75 6.15 -3.60 14.22
CA ASP A 75 4.88 -3.97 14.84
C ASP A 75 3.88 -4.45 13.79
N VAL A 76 3.75 -3.72 12.68
CA VAL A 76 2.84 -4.03 11.57
C VAL A 76 3.59 -3.99 10.24
N SER A 77 3.28 -4.92 9.35
CA SER A 77 3.82 -4.96 7.99
C SER A 77 2.70 -5.10 6.98
N LEU A 78 2.69 -4.23 5.95
CA LEU A 78 1.85 -4.36 4.77
C LEU A 78 2.65 -4.98 3.64
N LEU A 79 2.16 -6.05 3.07
CA LEU A 79 2.84 -6.80 2.00
C LEU A 79 1.92 -6.98 0.79
N PHE A 80 2.50 -6.91 -0.40
CA PHE A 80 1.82 -7.34 -1.62
C PHE A 80 1.95 -8.86 -1.78
N ALA A 81 0.84 -9.53 -2.05
CA ALA A 81 0.85 -10.94 -2.39
C ALA A 81 1.63 -11.19 -3.72
N PRO A 82 2.28 -12.35 -3.89
CA PRO A 82 2.53 -13.39 -2.89
C PRO A 82 3.68 -13.05 -1.93
N PHE A 83 3.66 -13.60 -0.72
CA PHE A 83 4.66 -13.36 0.33
C PHE A 83 5.16 -14.64 1.02
N PRO A 84 5.48 -15.73 0.27
CA PRO A 84 5.85 -17.02 0.86
C PRO A 84 7.13 -16.94 1.71
N GLU A 85 8.05 -16.06 1.36
CA GLU A 85 9.31 -15.86 2.10
C GLU A 85 9.04 -15.30 3.50
N ALA A 86 8.16 -14.27 3.61
CA ALA A 86 7.80 -13.70 4.89
C ALA A 86 7.13 -14.72 5.83
N LEU A 87 6.24 -15.56 5.30
CA LEU A 87 5.56 -16.61 6.07
C LEU A 87 6.50 -17.68 6.61
N LYS A 88 7.55 -18.03 5.85
CA LYS A 88 8.50 -19.10 6.23
C LYS A 88 9.43 -18.71 7.36
N THR A 89 9.65 -17.41 7.59
CA THR A 89 10.65 -16.95 8.58
C THR A 89 10.17 -17.00 10.03
N GLY A 90 8.85 -17.07 10.26
CA GLY A 90 8.28 -16.97 11.61
C GLY A 90 8.33 -15.57 12.22
N ASN A 91 8.68 -14.53 11.43
CA ASN A 91 8.76 -13.15 11.92
C ASN A 91 7.41 -12.42 11.91
N ILE A 92 6.40 -12.98 11.26
CA ILE A 92 5.01 -12.47 11.26
C ILE A 92 4.08 -13.54 11.82
N VAL A 93 2.95 -13.09 12.38
CA VAL A 93 1.89 -13.95 12.92
C VAL A 93 0.93 -14.29 11.78
N PRO A 94 0.94 -15.52 11.21
CA PRO A 94 0.11 -15.83 10.03
C PRO A 94 -1.40 -15.65 10.27
N SER A 95 -1.87 -15.93 11.49
CA SER A 95 -3.28 -15.77 11.88
C SER A 95 -3.73 -14.31 11.98
N SER A 96 -2.81 -13.35 11.95
CA SER A 96 -3.12 -11.91 11.92
C SER A 96 -3.34 -11.37 10.49
N ALA A 97 -3.19 -12.22 9.46
CA ALA A 97 -3.36 -11.83 8.08
C ALA A 97 -4.70 -11.11 7.85
N THR A 98 -4.62 -9.86 7.44
CA THR A 98 -5.78 -9.01 7.19
C THR A 98 -5.63 -8.34 5.82
N VAL A 99 -6.48 -8.70 4.86
CA VAL A 99 -6.51 -8.00 3.58
C VAL A 99 -7.11 -6.62 3.81
N ILE A 100 -6.31 -5.56 3.59
CA ILE A 100 -6.76 -4.18 3.79
C ILE A 100 -7.33 -3.57 2.52
N ALA A 101 -6.77 -3.93 1.37
CA ALA A 101 -7.19 -3.45 0.05
C ALA A 101 -6.57 -4.29 -1.06
N ARG A 102 -6.90 -3.96 -2.33
CA ARG A 102 -6.41 -4.64 -3.52
C ARG A 102 -5.87 -3.66 -4.54
N LEU A 103 -4.77 -4.03 -5.20
CA LEU A 103 -4.25 -3.32 -6.36
C LEU A 103 -4.66 -4.04 -7.65
N ARG A 104 -4.87 -3.25 -8.72
CA ARG A 104 -5.03 -3.77 -10.07
C ARG A 104 -3.92 -3.21 -10.96
N LEU A 105 -3.51 -3.98 -11.96
CA LEU A 105 -2.72 -3.45 -13.06
C LEU A 105 -3.59 -2.57 -13.94
N ALA A 106 -2.97 -1.56 -14.53
CA ALA A 106 -3.55 -0.70 -15.55
C ALA A 106 -2.63 -0.60 -16.75
N LEU A 107 -3.21 -0.21 -17.86
CA LEU A 107 -2.53 0.22 -19.06
C LEU A 107 -2.65 1.74 -19.17
N ALA A 108 -1.53 2.40 -19.43
CA ALA A 108 -1.48 3.83 -19.71
C ALA A 108 -0.71 4.11 -21.01
N VAL A 109 -1.08 5.21 -21.65
CA VAL A 109 -0.47 5.73 -22.87
C VAL A 109 -0.05 7.17 -22.66
N GLN A 110 0.72 7.76 -23.58
CA GLN A 110 1.05 9.17 -23.57
C GLN A 110 -0.26 10.00 -23.58
N LYS A 111 -0.25 11.11 -22.86
CA LYS A 111 -1.41 12.02 -22.81
C LYS A 111 -1.82 12.49 -24.21
N GLY A 112 -3.10 12.34 -24.52
CA GLY A 112 -3.66 12.68 -25.81
C GLY A 112 -3.45 11.64 -26.92
N ALA A 113 -2.72 10.56 -26.66
CA ALA A 113 -2.61 9.44 -27.59
C ALA A 113 -3.95 8.66 -27.67
N PRO A 114 -4.23 7.99 -28.79
CA PRO A 114 -5.40 7.12 -28.89
C PRO A 114 -5.40 6.06 -27.78
N LYS A 115 -6.53 5.91 -27.10
CA LYS A 115 -6.70 4.88 -26.07
C LYS A 115 -7.08 3.56 -26.71
N PRO A 116 -6.24 2.52 -26.61
CA PRO A 116 -6.57 1.22 -27.18
C PRO A 116 -7.71 0.54 -26.41
N ASP A 117 -8.43 -0.36 -27.05
CA ASP A 117 -9.45 -1.16 -26.38
C ASP A 117 -8.80 -2.27 -25.54
N ILE A 118 -9.09 -2.24 -24.24
CA ILE A 118 -8.65 -3.24 -23.25
C ILE A 118 -9.84 -3.79 -22.44
N SER A 119 -11.06 -3.61 -22.94
CA SER A 119 -12.29 -3.93 -22.21
C SER A 119 -12.50 -5.42 -21.94
N THR A 120 -11.90 -6.27 -22.76
CA THR A 120 -11.96 -7.73 -22.64
C THR A 120 -10.55 -8.35 -22.71
N PRO A 121 -10.34 -9.59 -22.24
CA PRO A 121 -9.07 -10.29 -22.43
C PRO A 121 -8.64 -10.38 -23.89
N ALA A 122 -9.58 -10.59 -24.82
CA ALA A 122 -9.30 -10.67 -26.25
C ALA A 122 -8.87 -9.32 -26.83
N ALA A 123 -9.49 -8.22 -26.42
CA ALA A 123 -9.13 -6.87 -26.82
C ALA A 123 -7.74 -6.50 -26.26
N LEU A 124 -7.50 -6.73 -24.96
CA LEU A 124 -6.20 -6.52 -24.33
C LEU A 124 -5.09 -7.33 -25.03
N LYS A 125 -5.37 -8.60 -25.34
CA LYS A 125 -4.42 -9.47 -26.08
C LYS A 125 -4.02 -8.84 -27.41
N ARG A 126 -4.98 -8.38 -28.23
CA ARG A 126 -4.70 -7.70 -29.49
C ARG A 126 -3.86 -6.46 -29.27
N THR A 127 -4.28 -5.58 -28.35
CA THR A 127 -3.55 -4.36 -28.01
C THR A 127 -2.09 -4.62 -27.67
N LEU A 128 -1.80 -5.64 -26.82
CA LEU A 128 -0.43 -5.96 -26.43
C LEU A 128 0.39 -6.62 -27.57
N LEU A 129 -0.26 -7.40 -28.43
CA LEU A 129 0.40 -8.00 -29.60
C LEU A 129 0.72 -6.94 -30.66
N ASP A 130 -0.13 -5.94 -30.86
CA ASP A 130 0.03 -4.89 -31.86
C ASP A 130 0.98 -3.77 -31.40
N ALA A 131 1.17 -3.60 -30.08
CA ALA A 131 2.06 -2.59 -29.52
C ALA A 131 3.50 -2.75 -30.03
N MET A 132 4.13 -1.63 -30.41
CA MET A 132 5.53 -1.59 -30.83
C MET A 132 6.47 -1.69 -29.65
N SER A 133 6.11 -1.08 -28.52
CA SER A 133 6.94 -1.07 -27.30
C SER A 133 6.09 -0.97 -26.04
N ILE A 134 6.50 -1.70 -25.03
CA ILE A 134 5.87 -1.74 -23.71
C ILE A 134 6.93 -1.48 -22.67
N ILE A 135 6.59 -0.84 -21.56
CA ILE A 135 7.50 -0.63 -20.45
C ILE A 135 6.84 -1.03 -19.13
N SER A 136 7.59 -1.67 -18.25
CA SER A 136 7.18 -2.03 -16.89
C SER A 136 8.37 -2.13 -15.95
N VAL A 137 8.10 -2.18 -14.66
CA VAL A 137 9.13 -2.39 -13.63
C VAL A 137 9.64 -3.82 -13.71
N ASP A 138 10.96 -3.99 -13.62
CA ASP A 138 11.62 -5.30 -13.61
C ASP A 138 11.09 -6.16 -12.44
N PRO A 139 10.70 -7.42 -12.69
CA PRO A 139 10.25 -8.35 -11.66
C PRO A 139 11.23 -8.53 -10.48
N ALA A 140 12.53 -8.37 -10.72
CA ALA A 140 13.55 -8.43 -9.68
C ALA A 140 13.58 -7.18 -8.79
N GLN A 141 13.05 -6.05 -9.26
CA GLN A 141 13.05 -4.77 -8.55
C GLN A 141 11.71 -4.44 -7.89
N GLY A 142 10.61 -4.93 -8.44
CA GLY A 142 9.28 -4.66 -7.92
C GLY A 142 8.25 -5.74 -8.26
N SER A 143 7.23 -5.86 -7.43
CA SER A 143 6.17 -6.87 -7.63
C SER A 143 5.36 -6.68 -8.92
N ALA A 144 5.28 -5.45 -9.43
CA ALA A 144 4.48 -5.14 -10.61
C ALA A 144 4.90 -5.96 -11.84
N GLY A 145 6.20 -6.10 -12.08
CA GLY A 145 6.71 -6.86 -13.23
C GLY A 145 6.34 -8.34 -13.18
N GLY A 146 6.34 -8.95 -11.98
CA GLY A 146 5.89 -10.32 -11.81
C GLY A 146 4.40 -10.50 -12.17
N ILE A 147 3.57 -9.53 -11.76
CA ILE A 147 2.13 -9.54 -12.05
C ILE A 147 1.88 -9.30 -13.55
N VAL A 148 2.70 -8.46 -14.20
CA VAL A 148 2.63 -8.28 -15.66
C VAL A 148 2.94 -9.58 -16.37
N LEU A 149 4.01 -10.29 -15.98
CA LEU A 149 4.34 -11.61 -16.57
C LEU A 149 3.19 -12.62 -16.37
N GLU A 150 2.60 -12.68 -15.18
CA GLU A 150 1.45 -13.54 -14.91
C GLU A 150 0.25 -13.20 -15.82
N ALA A 151 -0.01 -11.91 -16.04
CA ALA A 151 -1.07 -11.47 -16.96
C ALA A 151 -0.81 -11.91 -18.41
N LEU A 152 0.44 -11.82 -18.88
CA LEU A 152 0.84 -12.30 -20.22
C LEU A 152 0.68 -13.82 -20.36
N ASP A 153 1.04 -14.57 -19.31
CA ASP A 153 0.88 -16.03 -19.26
C ASP A 153 -0.60 -16.42 -19.34
N ARG A 154 -1.47 -15.75 -18.59
CA ARG A 154 -2.92 -15.97 -18.64
C ARG A 154 -3.52 -15.69 -20.02
N LEU A 155 -2.98 -14.69 -20.72
CA LEU A 155 -3.40 -14.35 -22.08
C LEU A 155 -2.77 -15.27 -23.15
N GLY A 156 -1.79 -16.10 -22.77
CA GLY A 156 -1.05 -16.99 -23.68
C GLY A 156 -0.23 -16.24 -24.73
N ILE A 157 0.42 -15.11 -24.32
CA ILE A 157 1.22 -14.24 -25.23
C ILE A 157 2.59 -13.88 -24.68
N THR A 158 3.06 -14.54 -23.64
CA THR A 158 4.33 -14.21 -22.98
C THR A 158 5.49 -14.18 -23.95
N ASP A 159 5.67 -15.21 -24.77
CA ASP A 159 6.80 -15.31 -25.72
C ASP A 159 6.79 -14.23 -26.80
N GLN A 160 5.60 -13.76 -27.20
CA GLN A 160 5.42 -12.75 -28.24
C GLN A 160 5.58 -11.32 -27.69
N VAL A 161 5.16 -11.07 -26.47
CA VAL A 161 5.12 -9.71 -25.87
C VAL A 161 6.33 -9.42 -25.01
N LYS A 162 6.86 -10.39 -24.26
CA LYS A 162 8.02 -10.21 -23.38
C LYS A 162 9.24 -9.58 -24.09
N PRO A 163 9.60 -9.91 -25.35
CA PRO A 163 10.70 -9.25 -26.07
C PRO A 163 10.49 -7.75 -26.34
N LYS A 164 9.22 -7.29 -26.34
CA LYS A 164 8.86 -5.88 -26.55
C LYS A 164 8.85 -5.06 -25.27
N ILE A 165 9.02 -5.71 -24.10
CA ILE A 165 8.96 -5.03 -22.81
C ILE A 165 10.35 -4.52 -22.42
N LYS A 166 10.45 -3.21 -22.26
CA LYS A 166 11.57 -2.56 -21.60
C LYS A 166 11.40 -2.67 -20.08
N TRP A 167 12.22 -3.49 -19.45
CA TRP A 167 12.22 -3.65 -18.00
C TRP A 167 13.10 -2.58 -17.34
N VAL A 168 12.54 -1.86 -16.34
CA VAL A 168 13.22 -0.75 -15.67
C VAL A 168 13.14 -0.87 -14.15
N GLN A 169 13.95 -0.07 -13.44
CA GLN A 169 14.13 -0.22 -12.00
C GLN A 169 12.95 0.27 -11.15
N ASN A 170 12.18 1.25 -11.64
CA ASN A 170 11.10 1.86 -10.86
C ASN A 170 10.00 2.47 -11.73
N ALA A 171 8.84 2.74 -11.11
CA ALA A 171 7.67 3.29 -11.78
C ALA A 171 7.88 4.72 -12.33
N GLY A 172 8.77 5.53 -11.75
CA GLY A 172 9.07 6.87 -12.27
C GLY A 172 9.64 6.80 -13.68
N ILE A 173 10.59 5.88 -13.92
CA ILE A 173 11.17 5.66 -15.25
C ILE A 173 10.09 5.17 -16.24
N VAL A 174 9.17 4.30 -15.80
CA VAL A 174 8.03 3.84 -16.63
C VAL A 174 7.21 5.05 -17.09
N GLN A 175 6.79 5.87 -16.14
CA GLN A 175 5.93 7.02 -16.38
C GLN A 175 6.61 8.06 -17.28
N ASP A 176 7.86 8.40 -17.01
CA ASP A 176 8.61 9.40 -17.78
C ASP A 176 8.84 8.96 -19.22
N SER A 177 9.15 7.68 -19.45
CA SER A 177 9.37 7.14 -20.80
C SER A 177 8.12 7.25 -21.68
N VAL A 178 6.95 6.92 -21.13
CA VAL A 178 5.69 7.03 -21.88
C VAL A 178 5.25 8.48 -22.02
N ALA A 179 5.40 9.32 -20.97
CA ALA A 179 5.06 10.74 -21.05
C ALA A 179 5.86 11.48 -22.12
N LYS A 180 7.12 11.06 -22.38
CA LYS A 180 8.00 11.60 -23.44
C LYS A 180 7.74 10.97 -24.81
N GLY A 181 6.89 9.95 -24.92
CA GLY A 181 6.66 9.21 -26.16
C GLY A 181 7.81 8.28 -26.56
N GLU A 182 8.75 7.97 -25.66
CA GLU A 182 9.84 7.02 -25.92
C GLU A 182 9.36 5.57 -25.92
N THR A 183 8.22 5.29 -25.28
CA THR A 183 7.57 3.99 -25.22
C THR A 183 6.07 4.19 -25.37
N GLU A 184 5.42 3.27 -26.10
CA GLU A 184 3.99 3.40 -26.43
C GLU A 184 3.07 3.12 -25.24
N ILE A 185 3.32 2.02 -24.51
CA ILE A 185 2.44 1.51 -23.46
C ILE A 185 3.19 1.34 -22.16
N ALA A 186 2.61 1.89 -21.07
CA ALA A 186 2.97 1.54 -19.70
C ALA A 186 2.06 0.43 -19.16
N LEU A 187 2.64 -0.59 -18.53
CA LEU A 187 1.94 -1.57 -17.71
C LEU A 187 2.43 -1.47 -16.28
N GLY A 188 1.54 -1.13 -15.35
CA GLY A 188 1.90 -0.95 -13.94
C GLY A 188 0.69 -0.89 -13.01
N PRO A 189 0.90 -0.68 -11.70
CA PRO A 189 -0.19 -0.48 -10.76
C PRO A 189 -1.03 0.74 -11.12
N TYR A 190 -2.35 0.61 -11.13
CA TYR A 190 -3.29 1.65 -11.56
C TYR A 190 -2.98 3.02 -10.92
N LEU A 191 -2.77 3.03 -9.61
CA LEU A 191 -2.49 4.27 -8.87
C LEU A 191 -1.14 4.91 -9.24
N SER A 192 -0.14 4.12 -9.63
CA SER A 192 1.17 4.66 -10.01
C SER A 192 1.08 5.42 -11.32
N GLU A 193 0.40 4.83 -12.32
CA GLU A 193 0.25 5.43 -13.64
C GLU A 193 -0.54 6.75 -13.62
N MET A 194 -1.41 6.94 -12.63
CA MET A 194 -2.15 8.19 -12.46
C MET A 194 -1.33 9.37 -11.92
N ARG A 195 -0.11 9.15 -11.46
CA ARG A 195 0.69 10.21 -10.81
C ARG A 195 1.35 11.15 -11.80
N ASN A 196 1.61 10.71 -13.02
CA ASN A 196 2.23 11.54 -14.04
C ASN A 196 1.16 12.19 -14.92
N PRO A 197 1.04 13.54 -14.92
CA PRO A 197 0.05 14.25 -15.73
C PRO A 197 0.31 14.16 -17.24
N GLY A 198 1.48 13.65 -17.66
CA GLY A 198 1.81 13.34 -19.05
C GLY A 198 1.26 12.00 -19.57
N LEU A 199 0.50 11.28 -18.73
CA LEU A 199 -0.11 9.99 -19.07
C LEU A 199 -1.63 10.10 -19.11
N ASP A 200 -2.23 9.33 -20.01
CA ASP A 200 -3.63 8.98 -19.99
C ASP A 200 -3.77 7.50 -19.59
N VAL A 201 -4.35 7.25 -18.42
CA VAL A 201 -4.68 5.89 -18.01
C VAL A 201 -5.88 5.42 -18.81
N VAL A 202 -5.69 4.33 -19.58
CA VAL A 202 -6.74 3.71 -20.37
C VAL A 202 -7.74 3.01 -19.46
N GLY A 203 -7.25 2.27 -18.48
CA GLY A 203 -8.06 1.57 -17.50
C GLY A 203 -7.32 0.45 -16.80
N ALA A 204 -8.01 -0.17 -15.83
CA ALA A 204 -7.52 -1.40 -15.21
C ALA A 204 -7.64 -2.58 -16.20
N LEU A 205 -6.69 -3.50 -16.15
CA LEU A 205 -6.77 -4.72 -16.94
C LEU A 205 -7.99 -5.56 -16.55
N PRO A 206 -8.60 -6.30 -17.50
CA PRO A 206 -9.70 -7.22 -17.19
C PRO A 206 -9.31 -8.21 -16.08
N PRO A 207 -10.21 -8.53 -15.13
CA PRO A 207 -9.90 -9.40 -14.00
C PRO A 207 -9.53 -10.82 -14.43
N GLU A 208 -10.01 -11.30 -15.57
CA GLU A 208 -9.65 -12.59 -16.15
C GLU A 208 -8.21 -12.61 -16.63
N ALA A 209 -7.69 -11.47 -17.08
CA ALA A 209 -6.30 -11.33 -17.52
C ALA A 209 -5.33 -11.06 -16.36
N SER A 210 -5.77 -10.31 -15.35
CA SER A 210 -4.92 -9.92 -14.21
C SER A 210 -5.70 -9.95 -12.91
N THR A 211 -5.40 -10.92 -12.05
CA THR A 211 -5.99 -10.98 -10.71
C THR A 211 -5.57 -9.75 -9.89
N PRO A 212 -6.50 -9.13 -9.15
CA PRO A 212 -6.13 -8.10 -8.19
C PRO A 212 -5.13 -8.62 -7.16
N VAL A 213 -4.18 -7.79 -6.79
CA VAL A 213 -3.15 -8.13 -5.80
C VAL A 213 -3.61 -7.68 -4.43
N ASP A 214 -3.75 -8.62 -3.51
CA ASP A 214 -4.06 -8.29 -2.13
C ASP A 214 -2.90 -7.51 -1.47
N ILE A 215 -3.27 -6.46 -0.77
CA ILE A 215 -2.43 -5.77 0.21
C ILE A 215 -2.82 -6.35 1.56
N THR A 216 -1.94 -7.17 2.12
CA THR A 216 -2.21 -7.87 3.38
C THR A 216 -1.36 -7.30 4.49
N GLY A 217 -2.01 -6.95 5.59
CA GLY A 217 -1.38 -6.54 6.84
C GLY A 217 -1.12 -7.74 7.75
N PHE A 218 0.02 -7.72 8.43
CA PHE A 218 0.42 -8.72 9.41
C PHE A 218 0.96 -8.05 10.67
N LEU A 219 0.71 -8.66 11.82
CA LEU A 219 1.44 -8.38 13.04
C LEU A 219 2.80 -9.08 13.01
N SER A 220 3.82 -8.42 13.55
CA SER A 220 5.09 -9.08 13.84
C SER A 220 4.97 -10.00 15.05
N THR A 221 5.79 -11.06 15.09
CA THR A 221 5.95 -11.89 16.30
C THR A 221 6.67 -11.13 17.43
N SER A 222 7.35 -10.03 17.12
CA SER A 222 8.03 -9.13 18.07
C SER A 222 7.24 -7.85 18.40
N VAL A 223 5.92 -7.81 18.08
CA VAL A 223 5.07 -6.65 18.34
C VAL A 223 5.11 -6.23 19.80
N LYS A 224 5.35 -4.92 20.06
CA LYS A 224 5.48 -4.37 21.42
C LYS A 224 4.14 -4.04 22.06
N ASP A 225 3.22 -3.47 21.26
CA ASP A 225 1.84 -3.17 21.69
C ASP A 225 0.85 -3.85 20.73
N PRO A 226 0.50 -5.14 21.00
CA PRO A 226 -0.44 -5.88 20.16
C PRO A 226 -1.82 -5.23 20.06
N LYS A 227 -2.26 -4.49 21.09
CA LYS A 227 -3.55 -3.82 21.10
C LYS A 227 -3.57 -2.66 20.11
N ALA A 228 -2.54 -1.80 20.16
CA ALA A 228 -2.39 -0.67 19.24
C ALA A 228 -2.20 -1.16 17.79
N ALA A 229 -1.36 -2.18 17.59
CA ALA A 229 -1.11 -2.75 16.27
C ALA A 229 -2.36 -3.41 15.64
N ASN A 230 -3.15 -4.17 16.42
CA ASN A 230 -4.44 -4.69 15.98
C ASN A 230 -5.45 -3.57 15.66
N ALA A 231 -5.48 -2.49 16.46
CA ALA A 231 -6.33 -1.35 16.20
C ALA A 231 -6.01 -0.69 14.85
N LEU A 232 -4.71 -0.57 14.50
CA LEU A 232 -4.28 -0.06 13.20
C LEU A 232 -4.74 -0.98 12.05
N LEU A 233 -4.52 -2.30 12.15
CA LEU A 233 -4.96 -3.25 11.11
C LEU A 233 -6.48 -3.23 10.93
N ALA A 234 -7.24 -3.22 12.02
CA ALA A 234 -8.69 -3.14 11.99
C ALA A 234 -9.17 -1.83 11.34
N TYR A 235 -8.51 -0.71 11.65
CA TYR A 235 -8.83 0.57 11.03
C TYR A 235 -8.53 0.56 9.52
N LEU A 236 -7.34 0.09 9.11
CA LEU A 236 -6.94 0.04 7.70
C LEU A 236 -7.82 -0.89 6.85
N SER A 237 -8.48 -1.89 7.45
CA SER A 237 -9.40 -2.80 6.78
C SER A 237 -10.89 -2.43 6.95
N SER A 238 -11.19 -1.34 7.67
CA SER A 238 -12.57 -0.99 7.96
C SER A 238 -13.30 -0.36 6.76
N PRO A 239 -14.64 -0.49 6.66
CA PRO A 239 -15.42 0.21 5.64
C PRO A 239 -15.30 1.73 5.70
N GLU A 240 -14.96 2.30 6.87
CA GLU A 240 -14.76 3.74 7.08
C GLU A 240 -13.69 4.32 6.16
N VAL A 241 -12.65 3.56 5.86
CA VAL A 241 -11.52 4.00 5.04
C VAL A 241 -11.68 3.74 3.54
N ALA A 242 -12.73 3.02 3.13
CA ALA A 242 -12.97 2.68 1.73
C ALA A 242 -12.93 3.91 0.78
N PRO A 243 -13.53 5.07 1.10
CA PRO A 243 -13.47 6.24 0.23
C PRO A 243 -12.04 6.77 0.00
N VAL A 244 -11.12 6.55 0.96
CA VAL A 244 -9.71 6.97 0.81
C VAL A 244 -8.98 6.05 -0.18
N TYR A 245 -9.23 4.75 -0.13
CA TYR A 245 -8.70 3.80 -1.09
C TYR A 245 -9.25 4.04 -2.50
N GLU A 246 -10.58 4.19 -2.63
CA GLU A 246 -11.24 4.42 -3.92
C GLU A 246 -10.77 5.68 -4.63
N ALA A 247 -10.58 6.78 -3.88
CA ALA A 247 -10.02 8.03 -4.41
C ALA A 247 -8.60 7.83 -4.97
N ALA A 248 -7.84 6.89 -4.41
CA ALA A 248 -6.52 6.52 -4.89
C ALA A 248 -6.53 5.39 -5.93
N LYS A 249 -7.70 4.94 -6.41
CA LYS A 249 -7.85 3.78 -7.31
C LYS A 249 -7.24 2.48 -6.74
N ILE A 250 -7.28 2.37 -5.43
CA ILE A 250 -7.05 1.14 -4.68
C ILE A 250 -8.43 0.59 -4.33
N PHE A 251 -8.63 -0.71 -4.45
CA PHE A 251 -9.94 -1.33 -4.22
C PHE A 251 -10.02 -1.79 -2.77
N PRO A 252 -11.02 -1.35 -1.99
CA PRO A 252 -11.24 -1.85 -0.64
C PRO A 252 -11.35 -3.37 -0.60
N ALA A 253 -11.06 -3.96 0.57
CA ALA A 253 -11.16 -5.42 0.74
C ALA A 253 -12.62 -5.92 0.79
N HIS A 254 -13.56 -5.01 1.12
CA HIS A 254 -15.00 -5.29 1.32
C HIS A 254 -15.85 -4.59 0.29
#